data_331c352350f3aad52a3bde82be36698c
#
_entry.id   331c352350f3aad52a3bde82be36698c
#
_cell.length_a   1.000
_cell.length_b   1.000
_cell.length_c   1.000
_cell.angle_alpha   90.00
_cell.angle_beta   90.00
_cell.angle_gamma   90.00
#
_symmetry.space_group_name_H-M   'P 1'
#
loop_
_entity.id
_entity.type
_entity.pdbx_description
1 polymer ?
#
loop_
_entity_poly.entity_id
_entity_poly.type
_entity_poly.pdbx_seq_one_letter_code
_entity_poly.pdbx_strand_id
1 'polypeptide(L)'
;HDWRTKEPDLHGNSNQGGWHSRSIENVDLVDPQYVPVLRKFVTELDEAMAYVSKVCGLPEVEFQNFWININGPGAYHTLHNHQDALLSGVFYIDVPDENMGDLRFYRPDDAQYYIPDNLSQYNTITSTMATYPPKPGMVAIFPGWAKHEVTQNKSNNERIAVSFNYGVKSANRPRH
;
A
#
# COMPACT_ATOMS: atom_id res chain seq x y z
N HIS A 1 -15.35 -6.43 9.39
CA HIS A 1 -16.74 -5.95 9.19
C HIS A 1 -17.21 -5.02 10.32
N ASP A 2 -16.79 -5.23 11.55
CA ASP A 2 -17.27 -4.47 12.72
C ASP A 2 -16.83 -2.98 12.68
N TRP A 3 -15.66 -2.68 12.13
CA TRP A 3 -15.19 -1.32 11.97
C TRP A 3 -15.97 -0.52 10.92
N ARG A 4 -16.25 -1.15 9.77
CA ARG A 4 -17.02 -0.52 8.69
C ARG A 4 -18.41 -0.04 9.15
N THR A 5 -19.02 -0.73 10.12
CA THR A 5 -20.33 -0.34 10.65
C THR A 5 -20.27 0.80 11.66
N LYS A 6 -19.10 1.05 12.24
CA LYS A 6 -18.89 2.04 13.31
C LYS A 6 -18.24 3.33 12.84
N GLU A 7 -17.52 3.29 11.71
CA GLU A 7 -16.82 4.45 11.18
C GLU A 7 -17.37 4.86 9.81
N PRO A 8 -17.55 6.19 9.58
CA PRO A 8 -17.93 6.68 8.28
C PRO A 8 -16.86 6.33 7.25
N ASP A 9 -17.28 6.19 5.99
CA ASP A 9 -16.35 6.11 4.87
C ASP A 9 -15.63 7.46 4.72
N LEU A 10 -14.36 7.46 4.94
CA LEU A 10 -13.52 8.67 4.84
C LEU A 10 -12.90 8.80 3.45
N HIS A 11 -13.58 8.46 2.39
CA HIS A 11 -13.17 8.65 0.99
C HIS A 11 -11.71 9.09 0.84
N GLY A 12 -10.76 8.14 0.92
CA GLY A 12 -9.35 8.46 0.74
C GLY A 12 -9.13 9.12 -0.62
N ASN A 13 -8.25 10.10 -0.71
CA ASN A 13 -8.04 10.89 -1.93
C ASN A 13 -7.84 10.05 -3.21
N SER A 14 -7.25 8.87 -3.10
CA SER A 14 -7.03 7.94 -4.22
C SER A 14 -8.12 6.87 -4.35
N ASN A 15 -8.81 6.49 -3.25
CA ASN A 15 -9.80 5.41 -3.25
C ASN A 15 -11.12 5.90 -3.86
N GLN A 16 -11.55 5.25 -4.94
CA GLN A 16 -12.76 5.56 -5.67
C GLN A 16 -13.74 4.39 -5.59
N GLY A 17 -14.92 4.62 -5.04
CA GLY A 17 -15.99 3.61 -4.92
C GLY A 17 -15.78 2.52 -3.88
N GLY A 18 -14.66 2.54 -3.14
CA GLY A 18 -14.39 1.63 -2.05
C GLY A 18 -14.55 2.31 -0.68
N TRP A 19 -14.71 1.53 0.38
CA TRP A 19 -14.66 2.02 1.75
C TRP A 19 -13.22 2.16 2.24
N HIS A 20 -12.93 3.23 2.98
CA HIS A 20 -11.62 3.56 3.52
C HIS A 20 -11.75 3.92 5.01
N SER A 21 -11.04 3.23 5.89
CA SER A 21 -11.03 3.59 7.32
C SER A 21 -10.29 4.91 7.53
N ARG A 22 -10.44 5.50 8.71
CA ARG A 22 -9.51 6.54 9.15
C ARG A 22 -8.07 6.01 9.19
N SER A 23 -7.12 6.92 9.14
CA SER A 23 -5.72 6.61 9.44
C SER A 23 -5.58 6.22 10.91
N ILE A 24 -4.84 5.14 11.16
CA ILE A 24 -4.59 4.60 12.50
C ILE A 24 -3.10 4.80 12.80
N GLU A 25 -2.84 5.59 13.82
CA GLU A 25 -1.49 5.94 14.28
C GLU A 25 -1.17 5.24 15.59
N ASN A 26 0.06 5.39 16.09
CA ASN A 26 0.47 4.80 17.37
C ASN A 26 -0.43 5.15 18.55
N VAL A 27 -0.97 6.37 18.57
CA VAL A 27 -1.88 6.85 19.63
C VAL A 27 -3.21 6.10 19.63
N ASP A 28 -3.65 5.58 18.49
CA ASP A 28 -4.89 4.82 18.34
C ASP A 28 -4.76 3.37 18.79
N LEU A 29 -3.52 2.87 18.95
CA LEU A 29 -3.25 1.51 19.39
C LEU A 29 -3.47 1.33 20.91
N VAL A 30 -4.33 2.18 21.50
CA VAL A 30 -4.68 2.13 22.93
C VAL A 30 -6.12 1.66 23.19
N ASP A 31 -6.96 1.50 22.15
CA ASP A 31 -8.33 0.98 22.31
C ASP A 31 -8.28 -0.47 22.82
N PRO A 32 -8.81 -0.77 24.05
CA PRO A 32 -8.70 -2.09 24.65
C PRO A 32 -9.31 -3.23 23.83
N GLN A 33 -10.29 -2.93 22.98
CA GLN A 33 -11.00 -3.95 22.18
C GLN A 33 -10.14 -4.46 21.03
N TYR A 34 -9.33 -3.60 20.40
CA TYR A 34 -8.57 -3.94 19.19
C TYR A 34 -7.08 -4.01 19.41
N VAL A 35 -6.60 -3.46 20.52
CA VAL A 35 -5.17 -3.35 20.87
C VAL A 35 -4.37 -4.65 20.68
N PRO A 36 -4.80 -5.84 21.14
CA PRO A 36 -3.97 -7.02 21.03
C PRO A 36 -3.68 -7.40 19.56
N VAL A 37 -4.70 -7.34 18.70
CA VAL A 37 -4.58 -7.71 17.27
C VAL A 37 -3.79 -6.64 16.51
N LEU A 38 -4.09 -5.36 16.71
CA LEU A 38 -3.43 -4.26 16.02
C LEU A 38 -1.98 -4.13 16.41
N ARG A 39 -1.65 -4.26 17.71
CA ARG A 39 -0.26 -4.26 18.17
C ARG A 39 0.54 -5.42 17.59
N LYS A 40 -0.04 -6.61 17.59
CA LYS A 40 0.61 -7.76 16.95
C LYS A 40 0.88 -7.47 15.48
N PHE A 41 -0.10 -6.97 14.75
CA PHE A 41 0.05 -6.62 13.35
C PHE A 41 1.17 -5.61 13.12
N VAL A 42 1.22 -4.52 13.90
CA VAL A 42 2.29 -3.51 13.78
C VAL A 42 3.66 -4.11 14.15
N THR A 43 3.74 -4.97 15.17
CA THR A 43 5.01 -5.65 15.52
C THR A 43 5.54 -6.50 14.37
N GLU A 44 4.69 -7.29 13.73
CA GLU A 44 5.08 -8.10 12.56
C GLU A 44 5.52 -7.22 11.38
N LEU A 45 4.83 -6.09 11.18
CA LEU A 45 5.23 -5.11 10.17
C LEU A 45 6.59 -4.47 10.51
N ASP A 46 6.83 -4.08 11.76
CA ASP A 46 8.09 -3.47 12.20
C ASP A 46 9.28 -4.38 11.91
N GLU A 47 9.14 -5.69 12.16
CA GLU A 47 10.18 -6.69 11.85
C GLU A 47 10.44 -6.76 10.32
N ALA A 48 9.37 -6.84 9.52
CA ALA A 48 9.49 -6.87 8.07
C ALA A 48 10.12 -5.59 7.52
N MET A 49 9.74 -4.43 8.03
CA MET A 49 10.24 -3.13 7.58
C MET A 49 11.69 -2.90 8.00
N ALA A 50 12.08 -3.35 9.21
CA ALA A 50 13.47 -3.32 9.64
C ALA A 50 14.38 -4.20 8.74
N TYR A 51 13.89 -5.38 8.36
CA TYR A 51 14.57 -6.25 7.42
C TYR A 51 14.76 -5.59 6.04
N VAL A 52 13.68 -5.04 5.46
CA VAL A 52 13.72 -4.36 4.15
C VAL A 52 14.66 -3.17 4.19
N SER A 53 14.60 -2.31 5.22
CA SER A 53 15.50 -1.17 5.39
C SER A 53 16.96 -1.61 5.40
N LYS A 54 17.29 -2.65 6.14
CA LYS A 54 18.63 -3.21 6.23
C LYS A 54 19.13 -3.73 4.88
N VAL A 55 18.31 -4.52 4.17
CA VAL A 55 18.67 -5.11 2.88
C VAL A 55 18.84 -4.04 1.80
N CYS A 56 18.02 -2.99 1.84
CA CYS A 56 18.06 -1.88 0.88
C CYS A 56 19.09 -0.79 1.24
N GLY A 57 19.81 -0.91 2.37
CA GLY A 57 20.75 0.12 2.83
C GLY A 57 20.07 1.43 3.22
N LEU A 58 18.80 1.38 3.64
CA LEU A 58 18.04 2.53 4.09
C LEU A 58 18.28 2.79 5.59
N PRO A 59 18.03 4.02 6.07
CA PRO A 59 18.07 4.32 7.50
C PRO A 59 16.99 3.51 8.25
N GLU A 60 17.13 3.43 9.58
CA GLU A 60 16.08 2.85 10.42
C GLU A 60 14.74 3.57 10.20
N VAL A 61 13.68 2.79 10.10
CA VAL A 61 12.32 3.30 9.89
C VAL A 61 11.48 3.12 11.14
N GLU A 62 10.47 3.96 11.28
CA GLU A 62 9.45 3.88 12.32
C GLU A 62 8.05 3.90 11.70
N PHE A 63 7.14 3.17 12.31
CA PHE A 63 5.74 3.14 11.93
C PHE A 63 5.13 4.54 11.99
N GLN A 64 4.41 4.92 10.94
CA GLN A 64 3.64 6.17 10.89
C GLN A 64 2.16 5.90 11.08
N ASN A 65 1.58 5.14 10.16
CA ASN A 65 0.15 4.84 10.16
C ASN A 65 -0.17 3.63 9.27
N PHE A 66 -1.39 3.14 9.44
CA PHE A 66 -2.04 2.25 8.48
C PHE A 66 -3.52 2.60 8.33
N TRP A 67 -4.17 2.08 7.31
CA TRP A 67 -5.61 2.14 7.07
C TRP A 67 -6.12 0.91 6.34
N ILE A 68 -7.40 0.63 6.52
CA ILE A 68 -8.05 -0.51 5.89
C ILE A 68 -8.81 -0.02 4.65
N ASN A 69 -8.68 -0.75 3.56
CA ASN A 69 -9.43 -0.57 2.33
C ASN A 69 -10.32 -1.78 2.08
N ILE A 70 -11.61 -1.54 1.81
CA ILE A 70 -12.56 -2.55 1.34
C ILE A 70 -13.05 -2.09 -0.04
N ASN A 71 -12.57 -2.78 -1.06
CA ASN A 71 -12.84 -2.42 -2.45
C ASN A 71 -13.79 -3.44 -3.09
N GLY A 72 -15.05 -3.05 -3.22
CA GLY A 72 -16.10 -3.82 -3.90
C GLY A 72 -16.03 -3.73 -5.43
N PRO A 73 -17.04 -4.28 -6.12
CA PRO A 73 -17.14 -4.21 -7.58
C PRO A 73 -17.04 -2.79 -8.10
N GLY A 74 -16.18 -2.57 -9.09
CA GLY A 74 -15.97 -1.27 -9.71
C GLY A 74 -15.01 -0.33 -8.98
N ALA A 75 -14.66 -0.61 -7.72
CA ALA A 75 -13.73 0.23 -6.95
C ALA A 75 -12.29 0.15 -7.48
N TYR A 76 -11.57 1.26 -7.39
CA TYR A 76 -10.18 1.38 -7.83
C TYR A 76 -9.44 2.47 -7.03
N HIS A 77 -8.11 2.56 -7.18
CA HIS A 77 -7.34 3.68 -6.65
C HIS A 77 -6.67 4.42 -7.80
N THR A 78 -6.82 5.74 -7.83
CA THR A 78 -6.18 6.60 -8.82
C THR A 78 -4.66 6.62 -8.64
N LEU A 79 -3.94 7.03 -9.68
CA LEU A 79 -2.49 7.20 -9.63
C LEU A 79 -2.08 8.19 -8.54
N HIS A 80 -1.23 7.74 -7.61
CA HIS A 80 -0.75 8.54 -6.48
C HIS A 80 0.61 8.05 -5.99
N ASN A 81 1.16 8.73 -4.98
CA ASN A 81 2.31 8.32 -4.19
C ASN A 81 2.12 8.77 -2.73
N HIS A 82 3.03 8.38 -1.85
CA HIS A 82 3.00 8.72 -0.42
C HIS A 82 4.18 9.63 -0.08
N GLN A 83 3.99 10.93 -0.20
CA GLN A 83 5.08 11.93 -0.13
C GLN A 83 5.81 11.95 1.22
N ASP A 84 5.11 11.67 2.32
CA ASP A 84 5.66 11.74 3.68
C ASP A 84 6.25 10.40 4.18
N ALA A 85 6.16 9.34 3.38
CA ALA A 85 6.66 8.02 3.72
C ALA A 85 8.00 7.72 3.02
N LEU A 86 8.95 7.13 3.77
CA LEU A 86 10.15 6.56 3.16
C LEU A 86 9.80 5.23 2.47
N LEU A 87 9.06 4.38 3.17
CA LEU A 87 8.54 3.11 2.67
C LEU A 87 7.03 3.07 2.90
N SER A 88 6.34 2.49 1.95
CA SER A 88 4.91 2.21 2.01
C SER A 88 4.66 0.76 1.67
N GLY A 89 3.48 0.26 1.99
CA GLY A 89 3.12 -1.07 1.58
C GLY A 89 1.64 -1.36 1.67
N VAL A 90 1.29 -2.53 1.18
CA VAL A 90 -0.06 -3.08 1.27
C VAL A 90 0.01 -4.56 1.65
N PHE A 91 -0.81 -4.94 2.62
CA PHE A 91 -1.07 -6.32 3.01
C PHE A 91 -2.47 -6.72 2.57
N TYR A 92 -2.59 -7.75 1.76
CA TYR A 92 -3.85 -8.27 1.27
C TYR A 92 -4.40 -9.32 2.23
N ILE A 93 -5.49 -8.97 2.94
CA ILE A 93 -6.14 -9.86 3.92
C ILE A 93 -7.04 -10.85 3.22
N ASP A 94 -7.91 -10.36 2.34
CA ASP A 94 -8.91 -11.16 1.66
C ASP A 94 -8.99 -10.79 0.18
N VAL A 95 -8.82 -11.80 -0.67
CA VAL A 95 -8.87 -11.70 -2.13
C VAL A 95 -9.57 -12.96 -2.63
N PRO A 96 -10.92 -13.00 -2.53
CA PRO A 96 -11.69 -14.22 -2.81
C PRO A 96 -11.76 -14.62 -4.28
N ASP A 97 -11.48 -13.68 -5.20
CA ASP A 97 -11.58 -13.92 -6.64
C ASP A 97 -10.33 -13.46 -7.40
N GLU A 98 -10.30 -13.76 -8.69
CA GLU A 98 -9.40 -13.13 -9.66
C GLU A 98 -9.95 -11.76 -10.10
N ASN A 99 -9.10 -10.96 -10.75
CA ASN A 99 -9.45 -9.64 -11.31
C ASN A 99 -10.00 -8.62 -10.29
N MET A 100 -9.54 -8.71 -9.06
CA MET A 100 -9.97 -7.82 -7.96
C MET A 100 -9.17 -6.51 -7.89
N GLY A 101 -8.53 -6.12 -8.97
CA GLY A 101 -7.73 -4.90 -9.09
C GLY A 101 -6.26 -5.12 -8.75
N ASP A 102 -5.40 -4.95 -9.75
CA ASP A 102 -3.97 -5.14 -9.65
C ASP A 102 -3.26 -3.89 -9.11
N LEU A 103 -2.27 -4.09 -8.27
CA LEU A 103 -1.31 -3.05 -7.90
C LEU A 103 -0.37 -2.81 -9.08
N ARG A 104 -0.35 -1.58 -9.60
CA ARG A 104 0.44 -1.22 -10.77
C ARG A 104 1.36 -0.06 -10.43
N PHE A 105 2.66 -0.24 -10.70
CA PHE A 105 3.68 0.80 -10.55
C PHE A 105 4.07 1.34 -11.91
N TYR A 106 4.37 2.63 -11.93
CA TYR A 106 4.83 3.33 -13.11
C TYR A 106 6.28 3.74 -12.99
N ARG A 107 6.99 3.65 -14.08
CA ARG A 107 8.36 4.10 -14.20
C ARG A 107 8.45 5.60 -13.93
N PRO A 108 9.39 6.08 -13.09
CA PRO A 108 9.47 7.50 -12.73
C PRO A 108 10.23 8.36 -13.74
N ASP A 109 10.84 7.75 -14.75
CA ASP A 109 11.66 8.43 -15.76
C ASP A 109 10.92 8.57 -17.10
N ASP A 110 11.51 9.34 -18.03
CA ASP A 110 10.93 9.62 -19.34
C ASP A 110 11.22 8.53 -20.38
N ALA A 111 11.78 7.39 -20.01
CA ALA A 111 12.12 6.31 -20.95
C ALA A 111 10.92 5.84 -21.78
N GLN A 112 9.70 5.96 -21.25
CA GLN A 112 8.46 5.64 -21.95
C GLN A 112 8.30 6.39 -23.29
N TYR A 113 8.89 7.58 -23.43
CA TYR A 113 8.83 8.37 -24.68
C TYR A 113 9.83 7.89 -25.74
N TYR A 114 10.79 7.04 -25.34
CA TYR A 114 11.86 6.54 -26.22
C TYR A 114 11.76 5.04 -26.50
N ILE A 115 10.84 4.34 -25.81
CA ILE A 115 10.62 2.90 -26.00
C ILE A 115 9.66 2.70 -27.16
N PRO A 116 10.04 1.93 -28.21
CA PRO A 116 9.16 1.65 -29.35
C PRO A 116 7.95 0.79 -28.93
N ASP A 117 6.80 1.00 -29.61
CA ASP A 117 5.57 0.25 -29.30
C ASP A 117 5.60 -1.21 -29.81
N ASN A 118 6.54 -1.57 -30.69
CA ASN A 118 6.61 -2.87 -31.35
C ASN A 118 7.65 -3.83 -30.73
N LEU A 119 7.76 -3.82 -29.40
CA LEU A 119 8.69 -4.69 -28.68
C LEU A 119 8.27 -6.17 -28.76
N SER A 120 9.25 -7.04 -28.96
CA SER A 120 9.01 -8.51 -28.93
C SER A 120 8.88 -9.05 -27.51
N GLN A 121 9.45 -8.35 -26.52
CA GLN A 121 9.31 -8.66 -25.09
C GLN A 121 9.59 -7.43 -24.23
N TYR A 122 9.00 -7.43 -23.03
CA TYR A 122 9.24 -6.42 -22.00
C TYR A 122 10.22 -6.95 -20.94
N ASN A 123 11.10 -6.07 -20.46
CA ASN A 123 12.10 -6.35 -19.41
C ASN A 123 12.35 -5.08 -18.59
N THR A 124 13.28 -5.12 -17.65
CA THR A 124 13.62 -3.96 -16.78
C THR A 124 14.02 -2.69 -17.54
N ILE A 125 14.53 -2.80 -18.76
CA ILE A 125 14.92 -1.64 -19.58
C ILE A 125 13.71 -1.10 -20.33
N THR A 126 12.86 -1.98 -20.85
CA THR A 126 11.79 -1.66 -21.79
C THR A 126 10.40 -1.57 -21.16
N SER A 127 10.21 -2.07 -19.93
CA SER A 127 8.93 -1.95 -19.23
C SER A 127 8.69 -0.53 -18.76
N THR A 128 7.50 0.02 -19.04
CA THR A 128 7.05 1.32 -18.56
C THR A 128 6.24 1.20 -17.27
N MET A 129 5.75 -0.01 -16.97
CA MET A 129 5.00 -0.33 -15.78
C MET A 129 5.29 -1.75 -15.28
N ALA A 130 5.01 -2.00 -14.00
CA ALA A 130 5.01 -3.33 -13.39
C ALA A 130 3.66 -3.57 -12.72
N THR A 131 3.04 -4.73 -12.97
CA THR A 131 1.70 -5.08 -12.49
C THR A 131 1.78 -6.31 -11.60
N TYR A 132 1.17 -6.24 -10.44
CA TYR A 132 1.15 -7.30 -9.42
C TYR A 132 -0.31 -7.62 -9.05
N PRO A 133 -0.85 -8.76 -9.51
CA PRO A 133 -2.15 -9.24 -9.07
C PRO A 133 -2.16 -9.49 -7.56
N PRO A 134 -3.21 -9.07 -6.85
CA PRO A 134 -3.32 -9.31 -5.41
C PRO A 134 -3.48 -10.81 -5.12
N LYS A 135 -2.93 -11.24 -3.98
CA LYS A 135 -3.11 -12.60 -3.46
C LYS A 135 -3.34 -12.54 -1.95
N PRO A 136 -4.19 -13.41 -1.38
CA PRO A 136 -4.35 -13.48 0.07
C PRO A 136 -3.00 -13.71 0.76
N GLY A 137 -2.71 -12.94 1.82
CA GLY A 137 -1.45 -13.02 2.57
C GLY A 137 -0.25 -12.34 1.91
N MET A 138 -0.39 -11.80 0.69
CA MET A 138 0.69 -11.08 0.03
C MET A 138 0.94 -9.73 0.70
N VAL A 139 2.21 -9.43 0.93
CA VAL A 139 2.68 -8.09 1.32
C VAL A 139 3.51 -7.52 0.17
N ALA A 140 3.16 -6.34 -0.30
CA ALA A 140 3.99 -5.55 -1.21
C ALA A 140 4.56 -4.35 -0.46
N ILE A 141 5.89 -4.18 -0.49
CA ILE A 141 6.59 -3.03 0.13
C ILE A 141 7.32 -2.29 -0.98
N PHE A 142 7.23 -0.98 -0.97
CA PHE A 142 7.77 -0.11 -2.00
C PHE A 142 8.14 1.27 -1.44
N PRO A 143 9.03 2.03 -2.11
CA PRO A 143 9.34 3.40 -1.70
C PRO A 143 8.11 4.30 -1.77
N GLY A 144 7.92 5.17 -0.77
CA GLY A 144 6.79 6.09 -0.74
C GLY A 144 6.66 6.98 -1.98
N TRP A 145 7.78 7.31 -2.64
CA TRP A 145 7.78 8.11 -3.88
C TRP A 145 7.28 7.34 -5.11
N ALA A 146 7.19 5.99 -5.06
CA ALA A 146 6.81 5.19 -6.23
C ALA A 146 5.35 5.48 -6.64
N LYS A 147 5.18 6.03 -7.84
CA LYS A 147 3.85 6.27 -8.41
C LYS A 147 3.15 4.96 -8.70
N HIS A 148 1.95 4.80 -8.15
CA HIS A 148 1.18 3.57 -8.29
C HIS A 148 -0.32 3.85 -8.32
N GLU A 149 -1.04 2.89 -8.84
CA GLU A 149 -2.50 2.83 -8.85
C GLU A 149 -2.95 1.42 -8.46
N VAL A 150 -4.23 1.26 -8.18
CA VAL A 150 -4.89 -0.04 -8.14
C VAL A 150 -5.96 -0.06 -9.20
N THR A 151 -5.87 -0.99 -10.14
CA THR A 151 -6.84 -1.10 -11.23
C THR A 151 -8.22 -1.49 -10.71
N GLN A 152 -9.24 -1.32 -11.52
CA GLN A 152 -10.62 -1.56 -11.13
C GLN A 152 -10.84 -3.02 -10.70
N ASN A 153 -11.55 -3.22 -9.58
CA ASN A 153 -12.09 -4.52 -9.20
C ASN A 153 -13.21 -4.91 -10.17
N LYS A 154 -12.97 -5.95 -10.98
CA LYS A 154 -13.92 -6.47 -11.97
C LYS A 154 -14.66 -7.72 -11.49
N SER A 155 -14.43 -8.15 -10.25
CA SER A 155 -15.16 -9.25 -9.62
C SER A 155 -16.48 -8.75 -9.01
N ASN A 156 -17.31 -9.67 -8.53
CA ASN A 156 -18.53 -9.37 -7.80
C ASN A 156 -18.34 -9.33 -6.27
N ASN A 157 -17.11 -9.57 -5.79
CA ASN A 157 -16.78 -9.66 -4.38
C ASN A 157 -15.91 -8.50 -3.90
N GLU A 158 -15.85 -8.31 -2.58
CA GLU A 158 -15.00 -7.30 -1.93
C GLU A 158 -13.59 -7.85 -1.71
N ARG A 159 -12.58 -7.01 -1.98
CA ARG A 159 -11.19 -7.22 -1.59
C ARG A 159 -10.88 -6.42 -0.35
N ILE A 160 -10.23 -7.02 0.65
CA ILE A 160 -9.83 -6.37 1.88
C ILE A 160 -8.30 -6.29 1.94
N ALA A 161 -7.79 -5.07 2.12
CA ALA A 161 -6.37 -4.83 2.24
C ALA A 161 -6.07 -3.79 3.33
N VAL A 162 -4.87 -3.86 3.91
CA VAL A 162 -4.33 -2.85 4.83
C VAL A 162 -3.16 -2.18 4.14
N SER A 163 -3.24 -0.87 3.94
CA SER A 163 -2.12 -0.06 3.48
C SER A 163 -1.42 0.57 4.68
N PHE A 164 -0.10 0.75 4.61
CA PHE A 164 0.69 1.26 5.72
C PHE A 164 1.86 2.12 5.24
N ASN A 165 2.33 3.01 6.12
CA ASN A 165 3.46 3.91 5.88
C ASN A 165 4.48 3.84 7.01
N TYR A 166 5.75 3.97 6.62
CA TYR A 166 6.91 4.06 7.50
C TYR A 166 7.77 5.26 7.11
N GLY A 167 8.15 6.06 8.10
CA GLY A 167 9.06 7.20 7.96
C GLY A 167 10.46 6.89 8.45
N VAL A 168 11.39 7.82 8.26
CA VAL A 168 12.73 7.74 8.89
C VAL A 168 12.55 7.93 10.39
N LYS A 169 13.18 7.04 11.18
CA LYS A 169 13.13 7.13 12.64
C LYS A 169 13.68 8.48 13.12
N SER A 170 12.95 9.14 13.99
CA SER A 170 13.19 10.55 14.37
C SER A 170 14.59 10.82 14.93
N ALA A 171 15.22 9.84 15.59
CA ALA A 171 16.60 9.95 16.06
C ALA A 171 17.65 10.12 14.94
N ASN A 172 17.29 9.77 13.70
CA ASN A 172 18.16 9.82 12.53
C ASN A 172 17.79 10.92 11.53
N ARG A 173 16.80 11.77 11.86
CA ARG A 173 16.50 12.93 11.02
C ARG A 173 17.61 13.97 11.18
N PRO A 174 18.27 14.41 10.09
CA PRO A 174 19.18 15.55 10.14
C PRO A 174 18.40 16.75 10.72
N ARG A 175 18.90 17.35 11.78
CA ARG A 175 18.37 18.63 12.26
C ARG A 175 18.86 19.70 11.27
N HIS A 176 17.99 20.18 10.44
CA HIS A 176 18.23 21.35 9.58
C HIS A 176 18.08 22.65 10.38
#